data_f0880946da944ce441385a777eaf5622
#
_entry.id   f0880946da944ce441385a777eaf5622
#
_cell.length_a   1.000
_cell.length_b   1.000
_cell.length_c   1.000
_cell.angle_alpha   90.00
_cell.angle_beta   90.00
_cell.angle_gamma   90.00
#
_symmetry.space_group_name_H-M   'P 1'
#
loop_
_entity.id
_entity.type
_entity.pdbx_description
1 polymer ?
#
loop_
_entity_poly.entity_id
_entity_poly.type
_entity_poly.pdbx_seq_one_letter_code
_entity_poly.pdbx_strand_id
1 'polypeptide(L)'
;MGEPNVWSVARLPDVEHRNADVTVNGFEMPCEIPADHGPEPVGATPFGLLAGSLAACTAMSVRTFLRQWRIDPGEVEVRVAVRPGTPPMMDRRVAVTGAVDPDMRGQLATEVDNTPVTRLLRDSVSIRTVLTTG
;
A
#
# COMPACT_ATOMS: atom_id res chain seq x y z
N MET A 1 6.46 17.88 19.46
CA MET A 1 6.08 17.10 18.32
C MET A 1 4.57 17.13 18.15
N GLY A 2 4.06 17.45 16.97
CA GLY A 2 2.63 17.51 16.73
C GLY A 2 1.98 16.12 16.66
N GLU A 3 0.67 16.11 16.51
CA GLU A 3 -0.05 14.87 16.33
C GLU A 3 0.29 14.24 15.00
N PRO A 4 0.23 12.88 14.89
CA PRO A 4 0.53 12.22 13.63
C PRO A 4 -0.51 12.57 12.57
N ASN A 5 -0.04 12.77 11.33
CA ASN A 5 -0.91 13.02 10.18
C ASN A 5 -1.62 11.77 9.71
N VAL A 6 -1.03 10.61 9.96
CA VAL A 6 -1.55 9.32 9.56
C VAL A 6 -1.52 8.38 10.76
N TRP A 7 -2.65 7.76 11.06
CA TRP A 7 -2.74 6.84 12.18
C TRP A 7 -3.75 5.74 11.88
N SER A 8 -3.56 4.62 12.52
CA SER A 8 -4.52 3.51 12.44
C SER A 8 -4.57 2.78 13.78
N VAL A 9 -5.68 2.08 14.00
CA VAL A 9 -5.91 1.28 15.20
C VAL A 9 -6.44 -0.07 14.78
N ALA A 10 -5.92 -1.14 15.38
CA ALA A 10 -6.44 -2.49 15.20
C ALA A 10 -6.89 -3.04 16.55
N ARG A 11 -8.05 -3.67 16.59
CA ARG A 11 -8.61 -4.27 17.79
C ARG A 11 -9.02 -5.70 17.55
N LEU A 12 -8.69 -6.52 18.52
CA LEU A 12 -9.18 -7.88 18.65
C LEU A 12 -9.92 -7.93 20.00
N PRO A 13 -11.25 -7.74 20.03
CA PRO A 13 -11.99 -7.54 21.28
C PRO A 13 -11.92 -8.72 22.25
N ASP A 14 -11.82 -9.94 21.75
CA ASP A 14 -11.74 -11.13 22.58
C ASP A 14 -11.03 -12.26 21.81
N VAL A 15 -10.82 -13.40 22.50
CA VAL A 15 -10.04 -14.51 21.91
C VAL A 15 -10.78 -15.25 20.79
N GLU A 16 -12.07 -15.06 20.66
CA GLU A 16 -12.87 -15.71 19.62
C GLU A 16 -13.03 -14.84 18.37
N HIS A 17 -12.63 -13.59 18.44
CA HIS A 17 -12.72 -12.66 17.32
C HIS A 17 -11.69 -13.03 16.25
N ARG A 18 -12.16 -13.38 15.06
CA ARG A 18 -11.32 -13.98 14.03
C ARG A 18 -10.50 -12.99 13.20
N ASN A 19 -11.07 -11.83 12.94
CA ASN A 19 -10.39 -10.80 12.16
C ASN A 19 -10.09 -9.60 13.04
N ALA A 20 -9.06 -8.85 12.67
CA ALA A 20 -8.77 -7.59 13.32
C ALA A 20 -9.71 -6.51 12.79
N ASP A 21 -10.32 -5.76 13.69
CA ASP A 21 -11.12 -4.59 13.33
C ASP A 21 -10.15 -3.41 13.18
N VAL A 22 -9.83 -3.06 11.94
CA VAL A 22 -8.86 -2.02 11.63
C VAL A 22 -9.58 -0.76 11.18
N THR A 23 -9.21 0.38 11.76
CA THR A 23 -9.61 1.69 11.25
C THR A 23 -8.37 2.47 10.83
N VAL A 24 -8.43 3.06 9.66
CA VAL A 24 -7.35 3.87 9.10
C VAL A 24 -7.87 5.30 8.94
N ASN A 25 -7.37 6.22 9.74
CA ASN A 25 -7.88 7.60 9.78
C ASN A 25 -9.42 7.65 9.90
N GLY A 26 -10.00 6.71 10.66
CA GLY A 26 -11.45 6.63 10.88
C GLY A 26 -12.21 5.77 9.88
N PHE A 27 -11.57 5.24 8.84
CA PHE A 27 -12.21 4.36 7.86
C PHE A 27 -12.02 2.90 8.25
N GLU A 28 -13.09 2.12 8.22
CA GLU A 28 -13.05 0.70 8.58
C GLU A 28 -12.45 -0.14 7.46
N MET A 29 -11.47 -0.96 7.81
CA MET A 29 -10.81 -1.87 6.90
C MET A 29 -10.52 -3.19 7.62
N PRO A 30 -11.49 -4.10 7.74
CA PRO A 30 -11.28 -5.36 8.43
C PRO A 30 -10.15 -6.17 7.79
N CYS A 31 -9.35 -6.80 8.64
CA CYS A 31 -8.15 -7.50 8.20
C CYS A 31 -8.15 -8.94 8.70
N GLU A 32 -7.93 -9.89 7.81
CA GLU A 32 -7.92 -11.31 8.11
C GLU A 32 -6.53 -11.85 8.36
N ILE A 33 -6.47 -12.88 9.19
CA ILE A 33 -5.26 -13.70 9.35
C ILE A 33 -5.31 -14.79 8.26
N PRO A 34 -4.33 -14.86 7.35
CA PRO A 34 -4.40 -15.79 6.22
C PRO A 34 -4.60 -17.25 6.58
N ALA A 35 -4.03 -17.68 7.70
CA ALA A 35 -4.09 -19.08 8.13
C ALA A 35 -5.39 -19.44 8.84
N ASP A 36 -6.22 -18.44 9.19
CA ASP A 36 -7.42 -18.62 10.02
C ASP A 36 -8.68 -18.04 9.37
N HIS A 37 -8.65 -17.80 8.07
CA HIS A 37 -9.84 -17.33 7.37
C HIS A 37 -10.86 -18.45 7.23
N GLY A 38 -12.12 -18.11 7.38
CA GLY A 38 -13.22 -19.04 7.18
C GLY A 38 -13.50 -19.28 5.70
N PRO A 39 -14.62 -19.97 5.39
CA PRO A 39 -14.98 -20.25 4.00
C PRO A 39 -15.24 -18.98 3.18
N GLU A 40 -15.58 -17.88 3.84
CA GLU A 40 -15.80 -16.60 3.18
C GLU A 40 -14.87 -15.54 3.78
N PRO A 41 -13.95 -14.98 2.97
CA PRO A 41 -13.08 -13.91 3.47
C PRO A 41 -13.87 -12.65 3.80
N VAL A 42 -13.48 -11.98 4.90
CA VAL A 42 -14.14 -10.76 5.37
C VAL A 42 -13.28 -9.51 5.19
N GLY A 43 -12.05 -9.67 4.74
CA GLY A 43 -11.17 -8.54 4.54
C GLY A 43 -9.85 -8.93 3.90
N ALA A 44 -9.02 -7.93 3.70
CA ALA A 44 -7.67 -8.13 3.16
C ALA A 44 -6.73 -8.66 4.25
N THR A 45 -5.66 -9.32 3.84
CA THR A 45 -4.59 -9.70 4.77
C THR A 45 -3.69 -8.49 5.05
N PRO A 46 -2.89 -8.51 6.12
CA PRO A 46 -1.92 -7.43 6.38
C PRO A 46 -0.97 -7.17 5.22
N PHE A 47 -0.41 -8.20 4.61
CA PHE A 47 0.44 -8.03 3.42
C PHE A 47 -0.36 -7.52 2.22
N GLY A 48 -1.62 -7.90 2.11
CA GLY A 48 -2.51 -7.37 1.08
C GLY A 48 -2.74 -5.88 1.23
N LEU A 49 -2.95 -5.40 2.47
CA LEU A 49 -3.08 -3.97 2.75
C LEU A 49 -1.79 -3.22 2.42
N LEU A 50 -0.64 -3.80 2.73
CA LEU A 50 0.65 -3.19 2.41
C LEU A 50 0.85 -3.09 0.89
N ALA A 51 0.56 -4.17 0.17
CA ALA A 51 0.63 -4.18 -1.29
C ALA A 51 -0.34 -3.18 -1.90
N GLY A 52 -1.55 -3.10 -1.37
CA GLY A 52 -2.56 -2.13 -1.80
C GLY A 52 -2.12 -0.69 -1.57
N SER A 53 -1.46 -0.43 -0.46
CA SER A 53 -0.89 0.89 -0.16
C SER A 53 0.14 1.30 -1.21
N LEU A 54 1.06 0.40 -1.56
CA LEU A 54 2.05 0.67 -2.59
C LEU A 54 1.40 0.89 -3.95
N ALA A 55 0.42 0.06 -4.30
CA ALA A 55 -0.30 0.18 -5.56
C ALA A 55 -1.04 1.52 -5.67
N ALA A 56 -1.77 1.90 -4.63
CA ALA A 56 -2.52 3.15 -4.60
C ALA A 56 -1.61 4.36 -4.71
N CYS A 57 -0.54 4.40 -3.92
CA CYS A 57 0.43 5.49 -3.94
C CYS A 57 1.05 5.63 -5.33
N THR A 58 1.42 4.51 -5.95
CA THR A 58 2.01 4.50 -7.29
C THR A 58 1.03 5.04 -8.32
N ALA A 59 -0.21 4.53 -8.32
CA ALA A 59 -1.22 4.95 -9.30
C ALA A 59 -1.52 6.44 -9.21
N MET A 60 -1.68 6.94 -7.99
CA MET A 60 -1.97 8.37 -7.77
C MET A 60 -0.79 9.24 -8.21
N SER A 61 0.44 8.81 -7.93
CA SER A 61 1.65 9.54 -8.31
C SER A 61 1.84 9.57 -9.82
N VAL A 62 1.58 8.43 -10.49
CA VAL A 62 1.66 8.35 -11.96
C VAL A 62 0.68 9.35 -12.59
N ARG A 63 -0.57 9.34 -12.14
CA ARG A 63 -1.57 10.25 -12.67
C ARG A 63 -1.16 11.70 -12.46
N THR A 64 -0.74 12.04 -11.26
CA THR A 64 -0.33 13.41 -10.93
C THR A 64 0.84 13.85 -11.78
N PHE A 65 1.85 13.00 -11.91
CA PHE A 65 3.05 13.30 -12.69
C PHE A 65 2.71 13.58 -14.15
N LEU A 66 1.95 12.70 -14.80
CA LEU A 66 1.61 12.85 -16.21
C LEU A 66 0.74 14.11 -16.44
N ARG A 67 -0.18 14.38 -15.52
CA ARG A 67 -1.01 15.58 -15.62
C ARG A 67 -0.22 16.87 -15.49
N GLN A 68 0.85 16.88 -14.73
CA GLN A 68 1.76 18.03 -14.65
C GLN A 68 2.40 18.34 -15.99
N TRP A 69 2.61 17.32 -16.82
CA TRP A 69 3.12 17.48 -18.19
C TRP A 69 2.00 17.60 -19.21
N ARG A 70 0.75 17.80 -18.77
CA ARG A 70 -0.44 17.92 -19.62
C ARG A 70 -0.67 16.68 -20.48
N ILE A 71 -0.32 15.52 -19.97
CA ILE A 71 -0.56 14.24 -20.60
C ILE A 71 -1.75 13.57 -19.91
N ASP A 72 -2.75 13.19 -20.69
CA ASP A 72 -3.88 12.41 -20.19
C ASP A 72 -3.41 10.96 -20.05
N PRO A 73 -3.34 10.40 -18.84
CA PRO A 73 -2.87 9.03 -18.66
C PRO A 73 -3.89 7.99 -19.12
N GLY A 74 -5.14 8.37 -19.34
CA GLY A 74 -6.22 7.40 -19.50
C GLY A 74 -6.41 6.61 -18.21
N GLU A 75 -6.60 5.31 -18.33
CA GLU A 75 -6.64 4.44 -17.15
C GLU A 75 -5.23 4.16 -16.65
N VAL A 76 -5.04 4.24 -15.35
CA VAL A 76 -3.79 3.84 -14.68
C VAL A 76 -4.09 2.59 -13.87
N GLU A 77 -3.41 1.50 -14.17
CA GLU A 77 -3.51 0.25 -13.41
C GLU A 77 -2.16 -0.07 -12.80
N VAL A 78 -2.15 -0.36 -11.51
CA VAL A 78 -0.93 -0.79 -10.82
C VAL A 78 -1.22 -2.11 -10.11
N ARG A 79 -0.42 -3.11 -10.39
CA ARG A 79 -0.49 -4.41 -9.74
C ARG A 79 0.75 -4.61 -8.90
N VAL A 80 0.57 -5.03 -7.66
CA VAL A 80 1.66 -5.34 -6.74
C VAL A 80 1.45 -6.75 -6.21
N ALA A 81 2.47 -7.58 -6.34
CA ALA A 81 2.50 -8.92 -5.78
C ALA A 81 3.62 -8.99 -4.75
N VAL A 82 3.33 -9.58 -3.60
CA VAL A 82 4.34 -9.86 -2.57
C VAL A 82 4.78 -11.30 -2.75
N ARG A 83 6.07 -11.50 -3.00
CA ARG A 83 6.65 -12.84 -3.14
C ARG A 83 7.35 -13.22 -1.84
N PRO A 84 7.07 -14.41 -1.29
CA PRO A 84 7.79 -14.89 -0.12
C PRO A 84 9.26 -15.15 -0.46
N GLY A 85 10.10 -15.11 0.54
CA GLY A 85 11.53 -15.36 0.38
C GLY A 85 12.32 -14.65 1.46
N THR A 86 13.64 -14.79 1.38
CA THR A 86 14.57 -14.18 2.33
C THR A 86 15.64 -13.41 1.55
N PRO A 87 15.49 -12.10 1.39
CA PRO A 87 14.37 -11.26 1.81
C PRO A 87 13.13 -11.42 0.93
N PRO A 88 11.93 -11.05 1.40
CA PRO A 88 10.76 -11.03 0.56
C PRO A 88 10.88 -9.94 -0.51
N MET A 89 10.16 -10.12 -1.61
CA MET A 89 10.21 -9.19 -2.74
C MET A 89 8.80 -8.74 -3.12
N MET A 90 8.69 -7.50 -3.54
CA MET A 90 7.45 -6.98 -4.11
C MET A 90 7.69 -6.69 -5.60
N ASP A 91 6.85 -7.29 -6.44
CA ASP A 91 6.83 -7.01 -7.88
C ASP A 91 5.74 -6.01 -8.17
N ARG A 92 6.06 -4.97 -8.92
CA ARG A 92 5.10 -3.93 -9.29
C ARG A 92 5.03 -3.79 -10.80
N ARG A 93 3.81 -3.79 -11.33
CA ARG A 93 3.54 -3.55 -12.74
C ARG A 93 2.65 -2.32 -12.87
N VAL A 94 3.06 -1.40 -13.72
CA VAL A 94 2.34 -0.15 -13.97
C VAL A 94 1.93 -0.12 -15.43
N ALA A 95 0.66 0.13 -15.69
CA ALA A 95 0.13 0.27 -17.04
C ALA A 95 -0.71 1.53 -17.14
N VAL A 96 -0.51 2.28 -18.21
CA VAL A 96 -1.34 3.43 -18.58
C VAL A 96 -1.84 3.25 -20.00
N THR A 97 -3.11 3.57 -20.23
CA THR A 97 -3.70 3.44 -21.55
C THR A 97 -3.41 4.65 -22.44
N GLY A 98 -3.06 5.79 -21.84
CA GLY A 98 -2.71 6.99 -22.60
C GLY A 98 -1.40 6.85 -23.36
N ALA A 99 -1.22 7.70 -24.38
CA ALA A 99 0.00 7.72 -25.17
C ALA A 99 1.09 8.45 -24.41
N VAL A 100 2.20 7.76 -24.14
CA VAL A 100 3.37 8.30 -23.47
C VAL A 100 4.58 8.04 -24.33
N ASP A 101 5.29 9.09 -24.74
CA ASP A 101 6.47 8.93 -25.59
C ASP A 101 7.65 8.31 -24.82
N PRO A 102 8.67 7.78 -25.53
CA PRO A 102 9.78 7.10 -24.87
C PRO A 102 10.54 7.93 -23.84
N ASP A 103 10.75 9.23 -24.11
CA ASP A 103 11.47 10.10 -23.17
C ASP A 103 10.66 10.29 -21.89
N MET A 104 9.37 10.47 -22.01
CA MET A 104 8.48 10.61 -20.85
C MET A 104 8.37 9.29 -20.08
N ARG A 105 8.44 8.15 -20.76
CA ARG A 105 8.49 6.84 -20.07
C ARG A 105 9.69 6.75 -19.15
N GLY A 106 10.85 7.21 -19.59
CA GLY A 106 12.05 7.23 -18.78
C GLY A 106 11.89 8.07 -17.53
N GLN A 107 11.31 9.27 -17.67
CA GLN A 107 11.04 10.14 -16.54
C GLN A 107 10.00 9.54 -15.60
N LEU A 108 8.97 8.93 -16.16
CA LEU A 108 7.92 8.27 -15.37
C LEU A 108 8.48 7.10 -14.57
N ALA A 109 9.37 6.30 -15.16
CA ALA A 109 10.01 5.18 -14.46
C ALA A 109 10.80 5.67 -13.25
N THR A 110 11.52 6.78 -13.39
CA THR A 110 12.25 7.40 -12.28
C THR A 110 11.29 7.88 -11.20
N GLU A 111 10.19 8.51 -11.58
CA GLU A 111 9.19 9.01 -10.64
C GLU A 111 8.55 7.87 -9.85
N VAL A 112 8.22 6.77 -10.51
CA VAL A 112 7.62 5.58 -9.87
C VAL A 112 8.53 5.02 -8.78
N ASP A 113 9.84 5.02 -8.99
CA ASP A 113 10.80 4.51 -8.01
C ASP A 113 11.01 5.46 -6.82
N ASN A 114 10.47 6.67 -6.87
CA ASN A 114 10.67 7.68 -5.83
C ASN A 114 9.38 8.13 -5.16
N THR A 115 8.28 7.40 -5.31
CA THR A 115 7.03 7.72 -4.62
C THR A 115 7.18 7.50 -3.11
N PRO A 116 6.38 8.21 -2.29
CA PRO A 116 6.57 8.17 -0.82
C PRO A 116 6.54 6.77 -0.21
N VAL A 117 5.56 5.94 -0.57
CA VAL A 117 5.47 4.58 -0.01
C VAL A 117 6.61 3.71 -0.53
N THR A 118 7.01 3.86 -1.79
CA THR A 118 8.16 3.14 -2.34
C THR A 118 9.43 3.43 -1.53
N ARG A 119 9.67 4.71 -1.25
CA ARG A 119 10.84 5.12 -0.48
C ARG A 119 10.80 4.58 0.94
N LEU A 120 9.64 4.64 1.58
CA LEU A 120 9.47 4.11 2.93
C LEU A 120 9.79 2.62 2.99
N LEU A 121 9.26 1.84 2.06
CA LEU A 121 9.48 0.38 2.04
C LEU A 121 10.92 0.01 1.71
N ARG A 122 11.55 0.75 0.79
CA ARG A 122 12.92 0.49 0.36
C ARG A 122 13.94 0.92 1.41
N ASP A 123 13.72 2.09 2.03
CA ASP A 123 14.73 2.75 2.86
C ASP A 123 14.64 2.42 4.34
N SER A 124 13.83 1.46 4.72
CA SER A 124 13.57 1.04 6.10
C SER A 124 13.02 2.16 7.00
N VAL A 125 12.35 1.77 8.06
CA VAL A 125 11.66 2.67 8.99
C VAL A 125 11.96 2.25 10.41
N SER A 126 12.10 3.21 11.33
CA SER A 126 12.26 2.93 12.75
C SER A 126 10.91 2.63 13.37
N ILE A 127 10.85 1.57 14.17
CA ILE A 127 9.63 1.19 14.89
C ILE A 127 9.92 1.26 16.38
N ARG A 128 9.11 2.04 17.09
CA ARG A 128 9.17 2.15 18.54
C ARG A 128 7.95 1.48 19.13
N THR A 129 8.15 0.72 20.19
CA THR A 129 7.06 -0.03 20.83
C THR A 129 6.94 0.33 22.28
N VAL A 130 5.72 0.60 22.72
CA VAL A 130 5.39 0.73 24.14
C VAL A 130 4.35 -0.36 24.44
N LEU A 131 4.68 -1.27 25.34
CA LEU A 131 3.79 -2.36 25.74
C LEU A 131 3.15 -2.05 27.07
N THR A 132 1.82 -2.16 27.14
CA THR A 132 1.06 -1.98 28.37
C THR A 132 0.26 -3.25 28.63
N THR A 133 0.27 -3.72 29.87
CA THR A 133 -0.50 -4.88 30.30
C THR A 133 -1.38 -4.51 31.49
N GLY A 134 -2.43 -5.27 31.66
CA GLY A 134 -3.37 -5.05 32.78
C GLY A 134 -2.88 -5.51 34.14
#